data_849b12657de19a3c52903fa749154111
#
_entry.id   849b12657de19a3c52903fa749154111
#
_cell.length_a   1.000
_cell.length_b   1.000
_cell.length_c   1.000
_cell.angle_alpha   90.00
_cell.angle_beta   90.00
_cell.angle_gamma   90.00
#
_symmetry.space_group_name_H-M   'P 1'
#
loop_
_entity.id
_entity.type
_entity.pdbx_description
1 polymer ?
#
loop_
_entity_poly.entity_id
_entity_poly.type
_entity_poly.pdbx_seq_one_letter_code
_entity_poly.pdbx_strand_id
1 'polypeptide(L)'
;MAGRSKRKRPEQRAAVFSNLGQRLSAVRTPKAAAQIILDAADSLWPWDACLLNVCSPNTADWERVLCIDTIKGQRTEVAPVASPTKLSPVARRALELGAQLVLRLADSPFPPNSVPFGDETRASASLMYVPVRKDSEAIGLLSIQSYTLNAYTEEDLDTLQALANFCGGALERIRAEAALAESDERLRLALAAGKMGTWTREWEGRRRVIYSAELEAILGLQTGEFPGTEQALYEFIHPEDRERVRQVFAKAIEIKGDYEVEFRFLPRGRPLGWMLGRGRVYYDAAGQPLRIAGVAIDITARKTAELEISRLNAELERRVLERTAQLQASNQELEAFAYSASHDLRAPLRGIRGFSELLLDQHAGQLDAEGQDLLRRACAASQRMNSLIDDLLKLSRVGRSDLQWQRVDLSTLAESVAAELRQAEPERALDLLITPNLRASGDEHLLRIVLDNLLRNAWKFTCHQPRARIEFGFSAEPEPAFFVRDNGVGFDMAHAGKLFGVFQRLHSISEFPGTGVGLAIVQRIILRHRGRVWAAGVVNQGATFYFTLPETRDFEL
;
A
#
# COMPACT_ATOMS: atom_id res chain seq x y z
N MET A 1 25.60 -16.46 -82.92
CA MET A 1 24.42 -16.57 -82.04
C MET A 1 24.50 -15.69 -80.77
N ALA A 2 25.47 -14.77 -80.65
CA ALA A 2 25.65 -13.93 -79.46
C ALA A 2 24.78 -12.65 -79.39
N GLY A 3 24.08 -12.26 -80.47
CA GLY A 3 23.29 -11.01 -80.50
C GLY A 3 21.83 -11.10 -79.96
N ARG A 4 21.23 -12.30 -79.84
CA ARG A 4 19.85 -12.50 -79.34
C ARG A 4 19.71 -12.58 -77.81
N SER A 5 20.79 -12.89 -77.10
CA SER A 5 20.79 -12.99 -75.64
C SER A 5 20.81 -11.62 -74.92
N LYS A 6 21.48 -10.60 -75.51
CA LYS A 6 21.59 -9.27 -74.88
C LYS A 6 20.32 -8.42 -74.95
N ARG A 7 19.40 -8.62 -75.90
CA ARG A 7 18.16 -7.84 -76.03
C ARG A 7 17.00 -8.37 -75.11
N LYS A 8 17.01 -9.62 -74.69
CA LYS A 8 15.97 -10.20 -73.84
C LYS A 8 16.06 -9.78 -72.38
N ARG A 9 17.23 -9.41 -71.86
CA ARG A 9 17.40 -9.03 -70.43
C ARG A 9 16.69 -7.72 -69.99
N PRO A 10 16.74 -6.59 -70.81
CA PRO A 10 16.00 -5.37 -70.39
C PRO A 10 14.48 -5.53 -70.37
N GLU A 11 13.89 -6.26 -71.33
CA GLU A 11 12.47 -6.52 -71.41
C GLU A 11 11.98 -7.44 -70.25
N GLN A 12 12.76 -8.45 -69.87
CA GLN A 12 12.50 -9.31 -68.73
C GLN A 12 12.57 -8.53 -67.43
N ARG A 13 13.55 -7.64 -67.23
CA ARG A 13 13.64 -6.77 -66.05
C ARG A 13 12.41 -5.88 -65.94
N ALA A 14 12.01 -5.16 -66.99
CA ALA A 14 10.83 -4.31 -66.99
C ALA A 14 9.55 -5.08 -66.62
N ALA A 15 9.38 -6.30 -67.17
CA ALA A 15 8.22 -7.17 -66.84
C ALA A 15 8.21 -7.61 -65.38
N VAL A 16 9.34 -7.94 -64.78
CA VAL A 16 9.47 -8.31 -63.38
C VAL A 16 9.07 -7.14 -62.45
N PHE A 17 9.57 -5.93 -62.72
CA PHE A 17 9.29 -4.75 -61.92
C PHE A 17 7.85 -4.26 -62.06
N SER A 18 7.20 -4.40 -63.22
CA SER A 18 5.84 -3.87 -63.48
C SER A 18 4.77 -4.45 -62.58
N ASN A 19 4.94 -5.68 -62.08
CA ASN A 19 3.95 -6.37 -61.25
C ASN A 19 4.37 -6.49 -59.76
N LEU A 20 5.61 -6.10 -59.44
CA LEU A 20 6.20 -6.32 -58.13
C LEU A 20 5.50 -5.49 -57.06
N GLY A 21 5.21 -4.22 -57.33
CA GLY A 21 4.52 -3.32 -56.38
C GLY A 21 3.15 -3.82 -55.97
N GLN A 22 2.35 -4.33 -56.95
CA GLN A 22 1.03 -4.88 -56.69
C GLN A 22 1.10 -6.16 -55.83
N ARG A 23 2.02 -7.07 -56.14
CA ARG A 23 2.23 -8.29 -55.34
C ARG A 23 2.67 -7.98 -53.93
N LEU A 24 3.59 -7.03 -53.73
CA LEU A 24 4.09 -6.63 -52.41
C LEU A 24 3.04 -5.88 -51.59
N SER A 25 2.10 -5.15 -52.22
CA SER A 25 1.03 -4.45 -51.47
C SER A 25 0.04 -5.40 -50.80
N ALA A 26 -0.08 -6.64 -51.31
CA ALA A 26 -1.01 -7.62 -50.79
C ALA A 26 -0.49 -8.44 -49.58
N VAL A 27 0.84 -8.44 -49.35
CA VAL A 27 1.43 -9.29 -48.31
C VAL A 27 1.37 -8.65 -46.91
N ARG A 28 1.27 -9.52 -45.89
CA ARG A 28 1.12 -9.13 -44.49
C ARG A 28 2.28 -9.57 -43.60
N THR A 29 3.27 -10.29 -44.14
CA THR A 29 4.40 -10.78 -43.34
C THR A 29 5.73 -10.50 -44.07
N PRO A 30 6.82 -10.22 -43.31
CA PRO A 30 8.14 -10.03 -43.87
C PRO A 30 8.62 -11.22 -44.73
N LYS A 31 8.29 -12.44 -44.30
CA LYS A 31 8.64 -13.66 -45.04
C LYS A 31 7.95 -13.74 -46.40
N ALA A 32 6.66 -13.38 -46.48
CA ALA A 32 5.93 -13.35 -47.74
C ALA A 32 6.48 -12.27 -48.69
N ALA A 33 6.88 -11.11 -48.18
CA ALA A 33 7.55 -10.08 -48.97
C ALA A 33 8.89 -10.58 -49.53
N ALA A 34 9.70 -11.22 -48.70
CA ALA A 34 10.95 -11.85 -49.10
C ALA A 34 10.76 -12.87 -50.23
N GLN A 35 9.75 -13.73 -50.11
CA GLN A 35 9.45 -14.75 -51.13
C GLN A 35 9.12 -14.13 -52.51
N ILE A 36 8.35 -13.04 -52.53
CA ILE A 36 8.04 -12.32 -53.78
C ILE A 36 9.30 -11.75 -54.41
N ILE A 37 10.22 -11.23 -53.62
CA ILE A 37 11.52 -10.73 -54.15
C ILE A 37 12.37 -11.87 -54.71
N LEU A 38 12.34 -13.04 -54.03
CA LEU A 38 13.08 -14.20 -54.55
C LEU A 38 12.47 -14.77 -55.82
N ASP A 39 11.14 -14.83 -55.94
CA ASP A 39 10.49 -15.22 -57.20
C ASP A 39 10.87 -14.30 -58.35
N ALA A 40 10.97 -12.98 -58.04
CA ALA A 40 11.46 -11.99 -59.03
C ALA A 40 12.93 -12.23 -59.41
N ALA A 41 13.79 -12.47 -58.41
CA ALA A 41 15.20 -12.78 -58.62
C ALA A 41 15.39 -14.08 -59.40
N ASP A 42 14.56 -15.09 -59.18
CA ASP A 42 14.59 -16.39 -59.87
C ASP A 42 14.31 -16.26 -61.39
N SER A 43 13.50 -15.26 -61.72
CA SER A 43 13.24 -14.92 -63.12
C SER A 43 14.41 -14.20 -63.83
N LEU A 44 15.36 -13.67 -63.05
CA LEU A 44 16.45 -12.83 -63.58
C LEU A 44 17.78 -13.57 -63.60
N TRP A 45 18.07 -14.36 -62.57
CA TRP A 45 19.37 -15.05 -62.44
C TRP A 45 19.21 -16.46 -61.88
N PRO A 46 20.09 -17.39 -62.27
CA PRO A 46 20.30 -18.59 -61.49
C PRO A 46 20.97 -18.23 -60.15
N TRP A 47 20.46 -18.77 -59.04
CA TRP A 47 21.07 -18.62 -57.73
C TRP A 47 20.98 -19.93 -56.95
N ASP A 48 21.89 -20.12 -55.99
CA ASP A 48 21.97 -21.33 -55.19
C ASP A 48 21.56 -21.06 -53.74
N ALA A 49 21.92 -19.89 -53.18
CA ALA A 49 21.59 -19.54 -51.82
C ALA A 49 21.08 -18.09 -51.70
N CYS A 50 20.23 -17.86 -50.74
CA CYS A 50 19.64 -16.55 -50.42
C CYS A 50 19.49 -16.34 -48.95
N LEU A 51 19.64 -15.10 -48.52
CA LEU A 51 19.49 -14.68 -47.14
C LEU A 51 18.79 -13.31 -47.07
N LEU A 52 17.72 -13.22 -46.27
CA LEU A 52 17.16 -11.94 -45.83
C LEU A 52 17.23 -11.83 -44.33
N ASN A 53 17.99 -10.88 -43.86
CA ASN A 53 17.98 -10.42 -42.48
C ASN A 53 17.24 -9.09 -42.38
N VAL A 54 16.50 -8.88 -41.30
CA VAL A 54 15.76 -7.65 -41.02
C VAL A 54 16.15 -7.16 -39.61
N CYS A 55 16.45 -5.87 -39.49
CA CYS A 55 16.79 -5.28 -38.21
C CYS A 55 15.52 -5.03 -37.38
N SER A 56 15.50 -5.46 -36.13
CA SER A 56 14.42 -5.13 -35.21
C SER A 56 14.52 -3.65 -34.78
N PRO A 57 13.47 -2.86 -34.90
CA PRO A 57 13.52 -1.43 -34.54
C PRO A 57 13.74 -1.19 -33.06
N ASN A 58 13.36 -2.14 -32.19
CA ASN A 58 13.36 -1.96 -30.73
C ASN A 58 14.66 -2.42 -30.06
N THR A 59 15.36 -3.39 -30.64
CA THR A 59 16.56 -4.01 -30.01
C THR A 59 17.83 -3.81 -30.81
N ALA A 60 17.73 -3.27 -32.05
CA ALA A 60 18.81 -3.22 -33.04
C ALA A 60 19.40 -4.61 -33.37
N ASP A 61 18.70 -5.68 -33.02
CA ASP A 61 19.08 -7.04 -33.34
C ASP A 61 18.70 -7.42 -34.76
N TRP A 62 19.48 -8.30 -35.39
CA TRP A 62 19.23 -8.77 -36.72
C TRP A 62 18.51 -10.12 -36.67
N GLU A 63 17.29 -10.14 -37.20
CA GLU A 63 16.48 -11.35 -37.32
C GLU A 63 16.59 -11.92 -38.73
N ARG A 64 16.79 -13.22 -38.85
CA ARG A 64 16.81 -13.93 -40.15
C ARG A 64 15.37 -14.29 -40.52
N VAL A 65 14.82 -13.55 -41.47
CA VAL A 65 13.45 -13.74 -41.98
C VAL A 65 13.35 -14.88 -42.97
N LEU A 66 14.36 -15.04 -43.80
CA LEU A 66 14.41 -16.08 -44.83
C LEU A 66 15.86 -16.52 -45.09
N CYS A 67 16.07 -17.82 -45.15
CA CYS A 67 17.35 -18.43 -45.50
C CYS A 67 17.09 -19.67 -46.33
N ILE A 68 17.57 -19.66 -47.60
CA ILE A 68 17.42 -20.78 -48.50
C ILE A 68 18.79 -21.14 -49.05
N ASP A 69 19.06 -22.43 -49.16
CA ASP A 69 20.28 -22.94 -49.83
C ASP A 69 19.97 -24.19 -50.65
N THR A 70 20.84 -24.43 -51.67
CA THR A 70 20.78 -25.59 -52.54
C THR A 70 21.61 -26.74 -51.93
N ILE A 71 20.95 -27.63 -51.23
CA ILE A 71 21.54 -28.82 -50.60
C ILE A 71 21.20 -30.03 -51.43
N LYS A 72 22.23 -30.77 -51.85
CA LYS A 72 22.08 -31.97 -52.73
C LYS A 72 21.24 -31.70 -53.99
N GLY A 73 21.38 -30.50 -54.58
CA GLY A 73 20.70 -30.10 -55.79
C GLY A 73 19.24 -29.66 -55.64
N GLN A 74 18.73 -29.52 -54.42
CA GLN A 74 17.38 -29.01 -54.10
C GLN A 74 17.46 -27.76 -53.25
N ARG A 75 16.74 -26.71 -53.60
CA ARG A 75 16.59 -25.52 -52.76
C ARG A 75 15.76 -25.86 -51.55
N THR A 76 16.35 -25.69 -50.38
CA THR A 76 15.74 -26.03 -49.10
C THR A 76 15.81 -24.80 -48.18
N GLU A 77 14.74 -24.49 -47.50
CA GLU A 77 14.76 -23.49 -46.46
C GLU A 77 15.55 -24.06 -45.27
N VAL A 78 16.57 -23.34 -44.86
CA VAL A 78 17.46 -23.71 -43.76
C VAL A 78 16.97 -23.03 -42.49
N ALA A 79 16.74 -23.82 -41.44
CA ALA A 79 16.35 -23.28 -40.16
C ALA A 79 17.41 -22.28 -39.65
N PRO A 80 17.02 -21.13 -39.11
CA PRO A 80 17.98 -20.19 -38.55
C PRO A 80 18.77 -20.87 -37.44
N VAL A 81 20.08 -20.98 -37.61
CA VAL A 81 20.99 -21.30 -36.52
C VAL A 81 20.88 -20.17 -35.50
N ALA A 82 20.69 -20.50 -34.22
CA ALA A 82 20.42 -19.57 -33.14
C ALA A 82 21.12 -18.24 -33.27
N SER A 83 20.33 -17.16 -33.28
CA SER A 83 20.69 -15.72 -33.29
C SER A 83 22.03 -15.35 -33.93
N PRO A 84 22.07 -14.85 -35.13
CA PRO A 84 23.28 -14.23 -35.65
C PRO A 84 23.41 -12.81 -35.09
N THR A 85 23.89 -12.68 -33.86
CA THR A 85 24.29 -11.39 -33.30
C THR A 85 25.50 -10.77 -34.04
N LYS A 86 26.12 -11.50 -34.96
CA LYS A 86 27.28 -10.99 -35.72
C LYS A 86 27.08 -11.19 -37.23
N LEU A 87 26.78 -10.09 -37.93
CA LEU A 87 26.82 -10.03 -39.37
C LEU A 87 28.25 -10.31 -39.87
N SER A 88 28.38 -11.01 -41.04
CA SER A 88 29.68 -11.22 -41.67
C SER A 88 30.34 -9.89 -42.03
N PRO A 89 31.68 -9.83 -42.17
CA PRO A 89 32.37 -8.60 -42.59
C PRO A 89 31.83 -7.99 -43.90
N VAL A 90 31.45 -8.82 -44.87
CA VAL A 90 30.86 -8.35 -46.14
C VAL A 90 29.45 -7.79 -45.91
N ALA A 91 28.66 -8.44 -45.06
CA ALA A 91 27.32 -7.98 -44.70
C ALA A 91 27.36 -6.59 -44.04
N ARG A 92 28.28 -6.38 -43.08
CA ARG A 92 28.52 -5.08 -42.47
C ARG A 92 28.92 -4.01 -43.49
N ARG A 93 29.85 -4.37 -44.38
CA ARG A 93 30.31 -3.46 -45.43
C ARG A 93 29.18 -3.06 -46.37
N ALA A 94 28.27 -3.98 -46.70
CA ALA A 94 27.09 -3.66 -47.50
C ALA A 94 26.14 -2.69 -46.79
N LEU A 95 25.98 -2.76 -45.48
CA LEU A 95 25.19 -1.82 -44.72
C LEU A 95 25.81 -0.43 -44.64
N GLU A 96 27.13 -0.36 -44.48
CA GLU A 96 27.90 0.89 -44.34
C GLU A 96 28.15 1.60 -45.67
N LEU A 97 28.60 0.87 -46.68
CA LEU A 97 29.08 1.42 -47.95
C LEU A 97 28.10 1.23 -49.13
N GLY A 98 26.98 0.49 -48.91
CA GLY A 98 26.03 0.15 -49.96
C GLY A 98 26.29 -1.22 -50.59
N ALA A 99 25.61 -1.51 -51.71
CA ALA A 99 25.63 -2.79 -52.37
C ALA A 99 27.05 -3.31 -52.61
N GLN A 100 27.25 -4.62 -52.42
CA GLN A 100 28.56 -5.28 -52.56
C GLN A 100 28.46 -6.51 -53.49
N LEU A 101 29.29 -6.55 -54.51
CA LEU A 101 29.54 -7.72 -55.34
C LEU A 101 30.84 -8.39 -54.89
N VAL A 102 30.79 -9.68 -54.58
CA VAL A 102 31.96 -10.47 -54.20
C VAL A 102 32.11 -11.62 -55.17
N LEU A 103 33.21 -11.61 -55.96
CA LEU A 103 33.60 -12.67 -56.89
C LEU A 103 34.86 -13.35 -56.35
N ARG A 104 34.77 -14.64 -56.02
CA ARG A 104 35.89 -15.42 -55.49
C ARG A 104 36.59 -16.17 -56.62
N LEU A 105 37.87 -16.47 -56.40
CA LEU A 105 38.63 -17.35 -57.28
C LEU A 105 38.27 -18.81 -57.05
N ALA A 106 38.50 -19.68 -58.05
CA ALA A 106 38.37 -21.11 -57.85
C ALA A 106 39.27 -21.55 -56.68
N ASP A 107 38.78 -22.45 -55.86
CA ASP A 107 39.47 -23.00 -54.69
C ASP A 107 39.74 -22.02 -53.51
N SER A 108 39.04 -20.87 -53.47
CA SER A 108 39.14 -19.97 -52.32
C SER A 108 38.56 -20.61 -51.08
N PRO A 109 39.30 -20.68 -49.95
CA PRO A 109 38.78 -21.21 -48.70
C PRO A 109 37.67 -20.30 -48.15
N PHE A 110 36.88 -20.81 -47.21
CA PHE A 110 35.91 -19.98 -46.48
C PHE A 110 36.62 -18.78 -45.84
N PRO A 111 36.13 -17.56 -46.01
CA PRO A 111 36.74 -16.42 -45.36
C PRO A 111 36.74 -16.60 -43.83
N PRO A 112 37.80 -16.17 -43.12
CA PRO A 112 37.82 -16.18 -41.68
C PRO A 112 36.63 -15.36 -41.13
N ASN A 113 35.94 -15.88 -40.14
CA ASN A 113 34.73 -15.28 -39.55
C ASN A 113 33.48 -15.28 -40.46
N SER A 114 33.44 -16.07 -41.55
CA SER A 114 32.18 -16.35 -42.25
C SER A 114 31.33 -17.32 -41.40
N VAL A 115 30.02 -17.07 -41.36
CA VAL A 115 29.06 -17.99 -40.78
C VAL A 115 28.41 -18.74 -41.94
N PRO A 116 28.87 -19.96 -42.24
CA PRO A 116 28.26 -20.75 -43.32
C PRO A 116 26.82 -21.11 -42.90
N PHE A 117 25.97 -21.25 -43.88
CA PHE A 117 24.62 -21.79 -43.69
C PHE A 117 24.32 -22.73 -44.85
N GLY A 118 23.49 -23.75 -44.58
CA GLY A 118 23.11 -24.71 -45.60
C GLY A 118 24.21 -25.73 -45.93
N ASP A 119 24.78 -25.71 -47.11
CA ASP A 119 25.87 -26.60 -47.51
C ASP A 119 27.21 -26.07 -47.00
N GLU A 120 27.64 -26.59 -45.87
CA GLU A 120 28.90 -26.21 -45.20
C GLU A 120 30.15 -26.77 -45.92
N THR A 121 29.98 -27.61 -46.93
CA THR A 121 31.09 -28.28 -47.61
C THR A 121 31.69 -27.44 -48.74
N ARG A 122 30.98 -26.42 -49.22
CA ARG A 122 31.42 -25.56 -50.30
C ARG A 122 31.08 -24.08 -50.07
N ALA A 123 31.99 -23.20 -50.43
CA ALA A 123 31.78 -21.77 -50.35
C ALA A 123 31.08 -21.22 -51.59
N SER A 124 30.15 -20.26 -51.42
CA SER A 124 29.59 -19.53 -52.56
C SER A 124 30.69 -18.77 -53.32
N ALA A 125 30.72 -18.91 -54.64
CA ALA A 125 31.75 -18.33 -55.50
C ALA A 125 31.41 -16.89 -55.96
N SER A 126 30.12 -16.59 -56.11
CA SER A 126 29.63 -15.26 -56.48
C SER A 126 28.53 -14.84 -55.52
N LEU A 127 28.65 -13.67 -54.90
CA LEU A 127 27.72 -13.19 -53.89
C LEU A 127 27.36 -11.72 -54.18
N MET A 128 26.09 -11.43 -54.09
CA MET A 128 25.55 -10.06 -54.06
C MET A 128 24.97 -9.81 -52.69
N TYR A 129 25.36 -8.71 -52.05
CA TYR A 129 24.79 -8.20 -50.79
C TYR A 129 24.25 -6.81 -51.04
N VAL A 130 22.97 -6.60 -50.74
CA VAL A 130 22.32 -5.30 -50.90
C VAL A 130 21.57 -4.91 -49.64
N PRO A 131 21.75 -3.67 -49.16
CA PRO A 131 20.93 -3.19 -48.03
C PRO A 131 19.48 -2.99 -48.48
N VAL A 132 18.55 -3.43 -47.67
CA VAL A 132 17.14 -3.07 -47.78
C VAL A 132 16.96 -1.77 -46.99
N ARG A 133 16.68 -0.68 -47.68
CA ARG A 133 16.67 0.66 -47.08
C ARG A 133 15.25 1.22 -46.97
N LYS A 134 15.08 2.02 -45.92
CA LYS A 134 14.04 3.02 -45.77
C LYS A 134 14.74 4.38 -45.80
N ASP A 135 14.47 5.20 -46.78
CA ASP A 135 15.19 6.46 -47.00
C ASP A 135 16.71 6.25 -46.94
N SER A 136 17.37 6.78 -45.92
CA SER A 136 18.80 6.61 -45.69
C SER A 136 19.17 5.45 -44.75
N GLU A 137 18.22 4.91 -44.03
CA GLU A 137 18.45 3.88 -43.01
C GLU A 137 18.34 2.46 -43.57
N ALA A 138 19.28 1.58 -43.21
CA ALA A 138 19.24 0.18 -43.59
C ALA A 138 18.39 -0.62 -42.59
N ILE A 139 17.21 -1.05 -43.03
CA ILE A 139 16.24 -1.82 -42.22
C ILE A 139 16.33 -3.32 -42.45
N GLY A 140 17.12 -3.75 -43.41
CA GLY A 140 17.36 -5.14 -43.77
C GLY A 140 18.60 -5.33 -44.61
N LEU A 141 18.95 -6.59 -44.86
CA LEU A 141 20.04 -7.00 -45.71
C LEU A 141 19.61 -8.21 -46.53
N LEU A 142 19.61 -8.09 -47.84
CA LEU A 142 19.32 -9.16 -48.78
C LEU A 142 20.64 -9.64 -49.42
N SER A 143 20.82 -10.94 -49.49
CA SER A 143 21.94 -11.54 -50.24
C SER A 143 21.42 -12.63 -51.15
N ILE A 144 21.95 -12.64 -52.39
CA ILE A 144 21.79 -13.72 -53.34
C ILE A 144 23.19 -14.23 -53.74
N GLN A 145 23.34 -15.55 -53.75
CA GLN A 145 24.63 -16.20 -53.88
C GLN A 145 24.57 -17.33 -54.90
N SER A 146 25.68 -17.60 -55.59
CA SER A 146 25.84 -18.74 -56.46
C SER A 146 27.16 -19.47 -56.21
N TYR A 147 27.13 -20.78 -56.38
CA TYR A 147 28.32 -21.63 -56.37
C TYR A 147 29.11 -21.58 -57.70
N THR A 148 28.54 -20.91 -58.73
CA THR A 148 29.16 -20.71 -60.01
C THR A 148 30.09 -19.48 -59.97
N LEU A 149 31.31 -19.62 -60.56
CA LEU A 149 32.26 -18.51 -60.67
C LEU A 149 31.72 -17.45 -61.62
N ASN A 150 31.93 -16.15 -61.30
CA ASN A 150 31.54 -14.99 -62.10
C ASN A 150 30.07 -15.04 -62.55
N ALA A 151 29.17 -15.53 -61.69
CA ALA A 151 27.74 -15.67 -61.98
C ALA A 151 27.02 -14.32 -62.10
N TYR A 152 27.56 -13.26 -61.51
CA TYR A 152 26.89 -11.95 -61.39
C TYR A 152 27.82 -10.82 -61.91
N THR A 153 27.20 -9.74 -62.36
CA THR A 153 27.83 -8.50 -62.81
C THR A 153 27.38 -7.32 -61.90
N GLU A 154 28.06 -6.15 -62.05
CA GLU A 154 27.61 -4.92 -61.36
C GLU A 154 26.17 -4.50 -61.75
N GLU A 155 25.80 -4.71 -63.06
CA GLU A 155 24.42 -4.45 -63.51
C GLU A 155 23.38 -5.37 -62.82
N ASP A 156 23.76 -6.60 -62.47
CA ASP A 156 22.94 -7.52 -61.72
C ASP A 156 22.82 -7.06 -60.24
N LEU A 157 23.92 -6.54 -59.67
CA LEU A 157 23.93 -5.93 -58.34
C LEU A 157 22.98 -4.73 -58.24
N ASP A 158 23.04 -3.81 -59.24
CA ASP A 158 22.11 -2.65 -59.29
C ASP A 158 20.64 -3.10 -59.38
N THR A 159 20.39 -4.15 -60.16
CA THR A 159 19.05 -4.73 -60.29
C THR A 159 18.55 -5.35 -58.97
N LEU A 160 19.43 -6.06 -58.24
CA LEU A 160 19.11 -6.62 -56.94
C LEU A 160 18.86 -5.50 -55.91
N GLN A 161 19.65 -4.41 -55.98
CA GLN A 161 19.41 -3.24 -55.11
C GLN A 161 18.04 -2.60 -55.39
N ALA A 162 17.64 -2.53 -56.66
CA ALA A 162 16.30 -2.03 -57.00
C ALA A 162 15.18 -2.95 -56.46
N LEU A 163 15.32 -4.28 -56.51
CA LEU A 163 14.41 -5.24 -55.90
C LEU A 163 14.36 -5.07 -54.35
N ALA A 164 15.52 -4.87 -53.73
CA ALA A 164 15.62 -4.65 -52.28
C ALA A 164 14.92 -3.36 -51.84
N ASN A 165 14.95 -2.30 -52.66
CA ASN A 165 14.23 -1.06 -52.38
C ASN A 165 12.68 -1.26 -52.34
N PHE A 166 12.14 -2.07 -53.29
CA PHE A 166 10.73 -2.46 -53.24
C PHE A 166 10.40 -3.27 -51.99
N CYS A 167 11.30 -4.17 -51.57
CA CYS A 167 11.16 -4.93 -50.33
C CYS A 167 11.08 -4.00 -49.12
N GLY A 168 11.93 -2.96 -49.09
CA GLY A 168 11.96 -1.97 -48.00
C GLY A 168 10.62 -1.30 -47.75
N GLY A 169 9.97 -0.81 -48.80
CA GLY A 169 8.64 -0.21 -48.71
C GLY A 169 7.56 -1.18 -48.19
N ALA A 170 7.61 -2.46 -48.63
CA ALA A 170 6.68 -3.47 -48.13
C ALA A 170 6.92 -3.81 -46.64
N LEU A 171 8.17 -3.95 -46.22
CA LEU A 171 8.52 -4.23 -44.81
C LEU A 171 8.13 -3.08 -43.89
N GLU A 172 8.30 -1.83 -44.32
CA GLU A 172 7.90 -0.66 -43.57
C GLU A 172 6.37 -0.65 -43.33
N ARG A 173 5.59 -0.84 -44.38
CA ARG A 173 4.14 -0.89 -44.30
C ARG A 173 3.67 -1.99 -43.31
N ILE A 174 4.22 -3.19 -43.46
CA ILE A 174 3.90 -4.33 -42.58
C ILE A 174 4.21 -3.99 -41.12
N ARG A 175 5.34 -3.36 -40.84
CA ARG A 175 5.73 -2.92 -39.48
C ARG A 175 4.79 -1.86 -38.92
N ALA A 176 4.46 -0.85 -39.75
CA ALA A 176 3.55 0.22 -39.32
C ALA A 176 2.14 -0.31 -39.00
N GLU A 177 1.62 -1.23 -39.87
CA GLU A 177 0.34 -1.89 -39.63
C GLU A 177 0.37 -2.74 -38.35
N ALA A 178 1.44 -3.47 -38.08
CA ALA A 178 1.59 -4.28 -36.88
C ALA A 178 1.69 -3.42 -35.60
N ALA A 179 2.48 -2.34 -35.64
CA ALA A 179 2.62 -1.41 -34.52
C ALA A 179 1.31 -0.69 -34.19
N LEU A 180 0.55 -0.29 -35.23
CA LEU A 180 -0.78 0.31 -35.04
C LEU A 180 -1.76 -0.69 -34.39
N ALA A 181 -1.80 -1.93 -34.88
CA ALA A 181 -2.66 -2.98 -34.34
C ALA A 181 -2.32 -3.30 -32.87
N GLU A 182 -1.03 -3.35 -32.52
CA GLU A 182 -0.58 -3.53 -31.14
C GLU A 182 -0.99 -2.36 -30.25
N SER A 183 -0.84 -1.13 -30.75
CA SER A 183 -1.25 0.08 -30.03
C SER A 183 -2.75 0.13 -29.77
N ASP A 184 -3.55 -0.20 -30.80
CA ASP A 184 -5.02 -0.26 -30.68
C ASP A 184 -5.47 -1.32 -29.68
N GLU A 185 -4.88 -2.51 -29.71
CA GLU A 185 -5.20 -3.57 -28.76
C GLU A 185 -4.81 -3.18 -27.32
N ARG A 186 -3.64 -2.57 -27.15
CA ARG A 186 -3.19 -2.06 -25.83
C ARG A 186 -4.15 -1.01 -25.29
N LEU A 187 -4.58 -0.08 -26.14
CA LEU A 187 -5.58 0.94 -25.76
C LEU A 187 -6.91 0.30 -25.38
N ARG A 188 -7.40 -0.66 -26.18
CA ARG A 188 -8.63 -1.38 -25.92
C ARG A 188 -8.61 -2.13 -24.57
N LEU A 189 -7.51 -2.82 -24.27
CA LEU A 189 -7.33 -3.51 -22.99
C LEU A 189 -7.31 -2.53 -21.82
N ALA A 190 -6.64 -1.39 -21.97
CA ALA A 190 -6.60 -0.36 -20.92
C ALA A 190 -7.99 0.23 -20.64
N LEU A 191 -8.77 0.52 -21.68
CA LEU A 191 -10.14 1.03 -21.54
C LEU A 191 -11.06 -0.01 -20.89
N ALA A 192 -10.98 -1.26 -21.32
CA ALA A 192 -11.79 -2.34 -20.76
C ALA A 192 -11.46 -2.60 -19.28
N ALA A 193 -10.17 -2.67 -18.92
CA ALA A 193 -9.73 -2.86 -17.53
C ALA A 193 -10.18 -1.71 -16.62
N GLY A 194 -10.16 -0.47 -17.12
CA GLY A 194 -10.65 0.72 -16.43
C GLY A 194 -12.16 0.88 -16.41
N LYS A 195 -12.93 -0.03 -17.04
CA LYS A 195 -14.37 0.14 -17.29
C LYS A 195 -14.67 1.50 -17.92
N MET A 196 -13.86 1.88 -18.91
CA MET A 196 -13.92 3.16 -19.61
C MET A 196 -14.35 2.97 -21.05
N GLY A 197 -15.12 3.89 -21.54
CA GLY A 197 -15.40 4.03 -22.98
C GLY A 197 -15.03 5.43 -23.45
N THR A 198 -14.76 5.56 -24.75
CA THR A 198 -14.51 6.87 -25.36
C THR A 198 -15.75 7.37 -26.07
N TRP A 199 -15.89 8.70 -26.15
CA TRP A 199 -16.92 9.34 -26.92
C TRP A 199 -16.44 10.63 -27.56
N THR A 200 -17.03 10.96 -28.70
CA THR A 200 -16.74 12.19 -29.41
C THR A 200 -18.05 12.78 -29.92
N ARG A 201 -18.20 14.10 -29.81
CA ARG A 201 -19.25 14.86 -30.43
C ARG A 201 -18.63 15.85 -31.39
N GLU A 202 -19.04 15.81 -32.65
CA GLU A 202 -18.55 16.65 -33.72
C GLU A 202 -19.58 17.75 -34.03
N TRP A 203 -19.11 18.99 -34.31
CA TRP A 203 -19.94 20.12 -34.73
C TRP A 203 -19.89 20.37 -36.24
N GLU A 204 -18.80 19.94 -36.94
CA GLU A 204 -18.73 20.02 -38.39
C GLU A 204 -19.56 18.94 -39.08
N GLY A 205 -20.17 19.27 -40.21
CA GLY A 205 -20.92 18.33 -41.03
C GLY A 205 -22.23 17.87 -40.38
N ARG A 206 -22.37 16.57 -40.10
CA ARG A 206 -23.62 15.94 -39.61
C ARG A 206 -23.89 16.05 -38.12
N ARG A 207 -23.22 16.87 -37.34
CA ARG A 207 -23.38 16.98 -35.87
C ARG A 207 -23.58 15.58 -35.22
N ARG A 208 -22.52 14.78 -35.22
CA ARG A 208 -22.58 13.38 -34.83
C ARG A 208 -21.98 13.14 -33.44
N VAL A 209 -22.58 12.25 -32.68
CA VAL A 209 -22.00 11.69 -31.45
C VAL A 209 -21.54 10.27 -31.77
N ILE A 210 -20.30 9.94 -31.41
CA ILE A 210 -19.68 8.63 -31.66
C ILE A 210 -19.29 8.02 -30.33
N TYR A 211 -19.69 6.78 -30.08
CA TYR A 211 -19.30 6.01 -28.91
C TYR A 211 -18.35 4.88 -29.33
N SER A 212 -17.41 4.55 -28.47
CA SER A 212 -16.63 3.33 -28.62
C SER A 212 -17.46 2.11 -28.25
N ALA A 213 -17.05 0.94 -28.72
CA ALA A 213 -17.71 -0.32 -28.40
C ALA A 213 -17.76 -0.60 -26.89
N GLU A 214 -16.72 -0.17 -26.15
CA GLU A 214 -16.67 -0.27 -24.70
C GLU A 214 -17.73 0.60 -24.02
N LEU A 215 -17.95 1.84 -24.49
CA LEU A 215 -19.00 2.71 -23.96
C LEU A 215 -20.38 2.15 -24.25
N GLU A 216 -20.61 1.68 -25.46
CA GLU A 216 -21.87 1.01 -25.82
C GLU A 216 -22.14 -0.20 -24.91
N ALA A 217 -21.13 -1.02 -24.63
CA ALA A 217 -21.24 -2.16 -23.72
C ALA A 217 -21.56 -1.73 -22.27
N ILE A 218 -20.97 -0.62 -21.77
CA ILE A 218 -21.29 -0.06 -20.45
C ILE A 218 -22.77 0.36 -20.40
N LEU A 219 -23.28 0.95 -21.47
CA LEU A 219 -24.68 1.38 -21.60
C LEU A 219 -25.66 0.24 -21.89
N GLY A 220 -25.18 -1.00 -22.06
CA GLY A 220 -26.01 -2.16 -22.37
C GLY A 220 -26.44 -2.23 -23.83
N LEU A 221 -25.69 -1.60 -24.74
CA LEU A 221 -25.90 -1.62 -26.18
C LEU A 221 -24.99 -2.65 -26.87
N GLN A 222 -25.42 -3.11 -28.06
CA GLN A 222 -24.55 -3.83 -28.99
C GLN A 222 -23.65 -2.86 -29.73
N THR A 223 -22.49 -3.34 -30.18
CA THR A 223 -21.56 -2.50 -30.96
C THR A 223 -22.25 -1.95 -32.23
N GLY A 224 -22.24 -0.61 -32.38
CA GLY A 224 -22.89 0.09 -33.49
C GLY A 224 -24.39 0.35 -33.28
N GLU A 225 -24.96 0.04 -32.12
CA GLU A 225 -26.39 0.26 -31.83
C GLU A 225 -26.69 1.70 -31.40
N PHE A 226 -25.68 2.46 -30.99
CA PHE A 226 -25.89 3.85 -30.58
C PHE A 226 -26.32 4.73 -31.78
N PRO A 227 -27.45 5.46 -31.71
CA PRO A 227 -27.98 6.21 -32.88
C PRO A 227 -27.13 7.38 -33.35
N GLY A 228 -26.12 7.80 -32.62
CA GLY A 228 -25.19 8.87 -32.96
C GLY A 228 -25.77 10.28 -32.85
N THR A 229 -26.89 10.48 -32.18
CA THR A 229 -27.54 11.78 -32.02
C THR A 229 -27.34 12.38 -30.64
N GLU A 230 -27.38 13.71 -30.54
CA GLU A 230 -27.32 14.42 -29.25
C GLU A 230 -28.47 14.05 -28.33
N GLN A 231 -29.67 13.85 -28.90
CA GLN A 231 -30.84 13.45 -28.12
C GLN A 231 -30.60 12.09 -27.46
N ALA A 232 -30.09 11.10 -28.21
CA ALA A 232 -29.80 9.78 -27.69
C ALA A 232 -28.75 9.80 -26.57
N LEU A 233 -27.75 10.71 -26.62
CA LEU A 233 -26.80 10.88 -25.53
C LEU A 233 -27.51 11.24 -24.21
N TYR A 234 -28.46 12.20 -24.25
CA TYR A 234 -29.16 12.62 -23.03
C TYR A 234 -30.20 11.58 -22.55
N GLU A 235 -30.65 10.66 -23.38
CA GLU A 235 -31.56 9.60 -22.97
C GLU A 235 -30.93 8.64 -21.97
N PHE A 236 -29.62 8.40 -22.07
CA PHE A 236 -28.87 7.59 -21.12
C PHE A 236 -28.53 8.33 -19.83
N ILE A 237 -28.73 9.63 -19.74
CA ILE A 237 -28.51 10.43 -18.53
C ILE A 237 -29.80 10.50 -17.72
N HIS A 238 -29.68 10.29 -16.40
CA HIS A 238 -30.83 10.43 -15.50
C HIS A 238 -31.51 11.82 -15.67
N PRO A 239 -32.85 11.91 -15.74
CA PRO A 239 -33.54 13.17 -16.03
C PRO A 239 -33.10 14.37 -15.18
N GLU A 240 -32.90 14.15 -13.89
CA GLU A 240 -32.47 15.22 -12.96
C GLU A 240 -31.03 15.70 -13.21
N ASP A 241 -30.18 14.90 -13.83
CA ASP A 241 -28.77 15.25 -14.06
C ASP A 241 -28.57 15.91 -15.45
N ARG A 242 -29.52 15.81 -16.36
CA ARG A 242 -29.40 16.27 -17.76
C ARG A 242 -29.02 17.73 -17.87
N GLU A 243 -29.70 18.59 -17.12
CA GLU A 243 -29.46 20.04 -17.18
C GLU A 243 -28.07 20.40 -16.63
N ARG A 244 -27.65 19.78 -15.52
CA ARG A 244 -26.33 19.99 -14.94
C ARG A 244 -25.22 19.53 -15.91
N VAL A 245 -25.37 18.38 -16.56
CA VAL A 245 -24.42 17.90 -17.57
C VAL A 245 -24.35 18.85 -18.77
N ARG A 246 -25.51 19.38 -19.25
CA ARG A 246 -25.56 20.34 -20.35
C ARG A 246 -24.80 21.63 -20.01
N GLN A 247 -24.97 22.13 -18.79
CA GLN A 247 -24.30 23.36 -18.32
C GLN A 247 -22.79 23.16 -18.22
N VAL A 248 -22.31 21.98 -17.76
CA VAL A 248 -20.88 21.66 -17.70
C VAL A 248 -20.26 21.66 -19.10
N PHE A 249 -20.93 21.06 -20.09
CA PHE A 249 -20.46 21.10 -21.48
C PHE A 249 -20.46 22.53 -22.07
N ALA A 250 -21.51 23.29 -21.82
CA ALA A 250 -21.58 24.69 -22.28
C ALA A 250 -20.45 25.54 -21.69
N LYS A 251 -20.20 25.37 -20.39
CA LYS A 251 -19.12 26.08 -19.71
C LYS A 251 -17.75 25.68 -20.26
N ALA A 252 -17.50 24.40 -20.51
CA ALA A 252 -16.22 23.91 -21.08
C ALA A 252 -15.98 24.52 -22.47
N ILE A 253 -17.00 24.68 -23.28
CA ILE A 253 -16.91 25.35 -24.58
C ILE A 253 -16.57 26.84 -24.40
N GLU A 254 -17.21 27.54 -23.48
CA GLU A 254 -16.99 28.95 -23.19
C GLU A 254 -15.57 29.25 -22.71
N ILE A 255 -15.08 28.48 -21.74
CA ILE A 255 -13.73 28.66 -21.15
C ILE A 255 -12.61 28.06 -21.98
N LYS A 256 -12.93 27.40 -23.10
CA LYS A 256 -11.97 26.65 -23.95
C LYS A 256 -11.14 25.61 -23.15
N GLY A 257 -11.76 24.95 -22.19
CA GLY A 257 -11.10 24.08 -21.22
C GLY A 257 -11.58 22.64 -21.25
N ASP A 258 -11.07 21.90 -20.26
CA ASP A 258 -11.47 20.54 -19.98
C ASP A 258 -12.77 20.53 -19.18
N TYR A 259 -13.49 19.41 -19.21
CA TYR A 259 -14.65 19.21 -18.34
C TYR A 259 -14.48 17.92 -17.53
N GLU A 260 -15.11 17.91 -16.36
CA GLU A 260 -15.31 16.75 -15.53
C GLU A 260 -16.71 16.80 -14.92
N VAL A 261 -17.45 15.69 -14.99
CA VAL A 261 -18.78 15.61 -14.43
C VAL A 261 -19.14 14.19 -14.04
N GLU A 262 -19.62 14.01 -12.81
CA GLU A 262 -20.23 12.77 -12.37
C GLU A 262 -21.74 12.87 -12.53
N PHE A 263 -22.38 11.83 -13.07
CA PHE A 263 -23.84 11.81 -13.27
C PHE A 263 -24.37 10.39 -13.20
N ARG A 264 -25.65 10.28 -12.90
CA ARG A 264 -26.37 9.00 -12.94
C ARG A 264 -26.72 8.65 -14.38
N PHE A 265 -26.48 7.40 -14.78
CA PHE A 265 -26.84 6.93 -16.11
C PHE A 265 -27.79 5.73 -16.05
N LEU A 266 -28.56 5.57 -17.11
CA LEU A 266 -29.63 4.59 -17.27
C LEU A 266 -29.24 3.56 -18.35
N PRO A 267 -28.46 2.51 -18.02
CA PRO A 267 -28.11 1.50 -19.00
C PRO A 267 -29.32 0.62 -19.35
N ARG A 268 -29.36 0.09 -20.57
CA ARG A 268 -30.43 -0.85 -20.97
C ARG A 268 -30.28 -2.18 -20.25
N GLY A 269 -31.37 -2.68 -19.67
CA GLY A 269 -31.40 -4.00 -19.02
C GLY A 269 -30.57 -4.11 -17.74
N ARG A 270 -30.11 -3.00 -17.17
CA ARG A 270 -29.31 -2.98 -15.93
C ARG A 270 -29.84 -1.90 -14.98
N PRO A 271 -29.57 -2.00 -13.67
CA PRO A 271 -29.92 -0.97 -12.70
C PRO A 271 -29.18 0.35 -12.97
N LEU A 272 -29.73 1.43 -12.41
CA LEU A 272 -29.13 2.76 -12.39
C LEU A 272 -27.65 2.69 -11.98
N GLY A 273 -26.79 3.33 -12.77
CA GLY A 273 -25.37 3.44 -12.52
C GLY A 273 -24.89 4.89 -12.34
N TRP A 274 -23.61 5.02 -12.00
CA TRP A 274 -22.91 6.30 -11.91
C TRP A 274 -21.78 6.37 -12.94
N MET A 275 -21.71 7.45 -13.69
CA MET A 275 -20.73 7.71 -14.73
C MET A 275 -19.90 8.94 -14.37
N LEU A 276 -18.58 8.85 -14.58
CA LEU A 276 -17.68 10.00 -14.59
C LEU A 276 -17.32 10.31 -16.03
N GLY A 277 -17.75 11.45 -16.55
CA GLY A 277 -17.36 11.98 -17.85
C GLY A 277 -16.20 12.96 -17.71
N ARG A 278 -15.11 12.72 -18.46
CA ARG A 278 -13.98 13.65 -18.57
C ARG A 278 -13.63 13.85 -20.04
N GLY A 279 -13.27 15.08 -20.43
CA GLY A 279 -12.87 15.33 -21.80
C GLY A 279 -12.47 16.76 -22.07
N ARG A 280 -12.19 17.01 -23.34
CA ARG A 280 -11.66 18.29 -23.84
C ARG A 280 -12.39 18.74 -25.08
N VAL A 281 -12.53 20.07 -25.21
CA VAL A 281 -13.04 20.72 -26.42
C VAL A 281 -11.88 21.05 -27.35
N TYR A 282 -12.01 20.70 -28.62
CA TYR A 282 -11.06 21.02 -29.69
C TYR A 282 -11.64 22.11 -30.58
N TYR A 283 -10.79 23.00 -31.04
CA TYR A 283 -11.17 24.20 -31.83
C TYR A 283 -10.48 24.19 -33.18
N ASP A 284 -11.08 24.79 -34.17
CA ASP A 284 -10.48 25.06 -35.47
C ASP A 284 -9.50 26.26 -35.41
N ALA A 285 -8.88 26.60 -36.54
CA ALA A 285 -7.95 27.72 -36.65
C ALA A 285 -8.65 29.08 -36.43
N ALA A 286 -9.98 29.17 -36.61
CA ALA A 286 -10.80 30.35 -36.37
C ALA A 286 -11.29 30.44 -34.90
N GLY A 287 -10.97 29.49 -34.06
CA GLY A 287 -11.38 29.44 -32.66
C GLY A 287 -12.82 28.99 -32.45
N GLN A 288 -13.48 28.39 -33.47
CA GLN A 288 -14.78 27.76 -33.33
C GLN A 288 -14.67 26.34 -32.81
N PRO A 289 -15.62 25.84 -32.00
CA PRO A 289 -15.59 24.50 -31.49
C PRO A 289 -15.75 23.47 -32.63
N LEU A 290 -14.73 22.65 -32.84
CA LEU A 290 -14.66 21.60 -33.86
C LEU A 290 -15.29 20.31 -33.36
N ARG A 291 -14.81 19.83 -32.19
CA ARG A 291 -15.31 18.62 -31.52
C ARG A 291 -15.06 18.68 -30.03
N ILE A 292 -15.85 17.93 -29.28
CA ILE A 292 -15.56 17.56 -27.88
C ILE A 292 -15.34 16.05 -27.82
N ALA A 293 -14.26 15.62 -27.18
CA ALA A 293 -13.94 14.21 -27.04
C ALA A 293 -13.51 13.91 -25.61
N GLY A 294 -13.80 12.72 -25.15
CA GLY A 294 -13.47 12.33 -23.80
C GLY A 294 -13.68 10.86 -23.50
N VAL A 295 -13.55 10.55 -22.22
CA VAL A 295 -13.81 9.23 -21.66
C VAL A 295 -15.01 9.27 -20.74
N ALA A 296 -15.75 8.19 -20.70
CA ALA A 296 -16.81 7.92 -19.75
C ALA A 296 -16.43 6.68 -18.94
N ILE A 297 -16.44 6.79 -17.63
CA ILE A 297 -15.96 5.76 -16.70
C ILE A 297 -17.14 5.33 -15.83
N ASP A 298 -17.42 4.04 -15.77
CA ASP A 298 -18.41 3.49 -14.83
C ASP A 298 -17.83 3.51 -13.41
N ILE A 299 -18.35 4.41 -12.58
CA ILE A 299 -17.97 4.59 -11.18
C ILE A 299 -19.04 4.06 -10.21
N THR A 300 -19.95 3.20 -10.67
CA THR A 300 -21.06 2.68 -9.87
C THR A 300 -20.56 1.94 -8.62
N ALA A 301 -19.56 1.07 -8.79
CA ALA A 301 -18.97 0.35 -7.66
C ALA A 301 -18.34 1.28 -6.62
N ARG A 302 -17.67 2.35 -7.06
CA ARG A 302 -17.11 3.37 -6.18
C ARG A 302 -18.19 4.09 -5.40
N LYS A 303 -19.23 4.58 -6.09
CA LYS A 303 -20.35 5.31 -5.47
C LYS A 303 -21.16 4.47 -4.49
N THR A 304 -21.40 3.20 -4.81
CA THR A 304 -22.09 2.29 -3.89
C THR A 304 -21.26 2.04 -2.64
N ALA A 305 -19.94 1.86 -2.76
CA ALA A 305 -19.05 1.72 -1.61
C ALA A 305 -18.98 3.01 -0.75
N GLU A 306 -18.90 4.19 -1.36
CA GLU A 306 -18.94 5.48 -0.66
C GLU A 306 -20.23 5.65 0.16
N LEU A 307 -21.38 5.33 -0.42
CA LEU A 307 -22.68 5.40 0.26
C LEU A 307 -22.78 4.40 1.42
N GLU A 308 -22.30 3.18 1.23
CA GLU A 308 -22.31 2.16 2.29
C GLU A 308 -21.37 2.52 3.45
N ILE A 309 -20.17 3.06 3.16
CA ILE A 309 -19.24 3.57 4.17
C ILE A 309 -19.90 4.71 4.97
N SER A 310 -20.56 5.64 4.30
CA SER A 310 -21.26 6.74 4.97
C SER A 310 -22.39 6.23 5.87
N ARG A 311 -23.15 5.23 5.42
CA ARG A 311 -24.21 4.60 6.21
C ARG A 311 -23.66 3.89 7.45
N LEU A 312 -22.59 3.10 7.27
CA LEU A 312 -21.95 2.37 8.37
C LEU A 312 -21.33 3.32 9.41
N ASN A 313 -20.72 4.41 8.97
CA ASN A 313 -20.17 5.43 9.88
C ASN A 313 -21.27 6.08 10.74
N ALA A 314 -22.38 6.48 10.13
CA ALA A 314 -23.51 7.04 10.86
C ALA A 314 -24.11 6.03 11.88
N GLU A 315 -24.21 4.76 11.49
CA GLU A 315 -24.65 3.70 12.41
C GLU A 315 -23.65 3.46 13.56
N LEU A 316 -22.34 3.47 13.24
CA LEU A 316 -21.28 3.32 14.26
C LEU A 316 -21.31 4.46 15.28
N GLU A 317 -21.41 5.70 14.82
CA GLU A 317 -21.52 6.88 15.69
C GLU A 317 -22.72 6.76 16.63
N ARG A 318 -23.88 6.37 16.11
CA ARG A 318 -25.08 6.15 16.94
C ARG A 318 -24.83 5.07 18.00
N ARG A 319 -24.23 3.93 17.63
CA ARG A 319 -23.93 2.84 18.58
C ARG A 319 -22.91 3.27 19.64
N VAL A 320 -21.91 4.07 19.25
CA VAL A 320 -20.91 4.60 20.20
C VAL A 320 -21.61 5.50 21.24
N LEU A 321 -22.48 6.42 20.78
CA LEU A 321 -23.23 7.30 21.69
C LEU A 321 -24.13 6.49 22.66
N GLU A 322 -24.88 5.53 22.13
CA GLU A 322 -25.77 4.66 22.97
C GLU A 322 -24.96 3.87 24.00
N ARG A 323 -23.85 3.27 23.60
CA ARG A 323 -22.99 2.50 24.50
C ARG A 323 -22.31 3.37 25.54
N THR A 324 -21.88 4.56 25.17
CA THR A 324 -21.26 5.51 26.09
C THR A 324 -22.29 5.95 27.15
N ALA A 325 -23.51 6.29 26.71
CA ALA A 325 -24.58 6.64 27.64
C ALA A 325 -24.96 5.49 28.61
N GLN A 326 -25.05 4.24 28.09
CA GLN A 326 -25.31 3.06 28.94
C GLN A 326 -24.20 2.83 29.96
N LEU A 327 -22.94 2.94 29.56
CA LEU A 327 -21.80 2.78 30.45
C LEU A 327 -21.77 3.88 31.52
N GLN A 328 -22.08 5.11 31.17
CA GLN A 328 -22.16 6.22 32.10
C GLN A 328 -23.32 6.01 33.13
N ALA A 329 -24.50 5.61 32.66
CA ALA A 329 -25.62 5.32 33.52
C ALA A 329 -25.31 4.18 34.51
N SER A 330 -24.78 3.06 34.00
CA SER A 330 -24.40 1.92 34.84
C SER A 330 -23.32 2.27 35.88
N ASN A 331 -22.35 3.10 35.49
CA ASN A 331 -21.32 3.57 36.42
C ASN A 331 -21.91 4.48 37.51
N GLN A 332 -22.83 5.37 37.14
CA GLN A 332 -23.54 6.22 38.12
C GLN A 332 -24.38 5.40 39.11
N GLU A 333 -25.09 4.37 38.63
CA GLU A 333 -25.87 3.47 39.49
C GLU A 333 -24.99 2.71 40.49
N LEU A 334 -23.86 2.14 39.99
CA LEU A 334 -22.92 1.42 40.86
C LEU A 334 -22.32 2.31 41.94
N GLU A 335 -22.06 3.56 41.63
CA GLU A 335 -21.52 4.54 42.55
C GLU A 335 -22.55 5.01 43.57
N ALA A 336 -23.79 5.27 43.16
CA ALA A 336 -24.88 5.60 44.04
C ALA A 336 -25.13 4.46 45.02
N PHE A 337 -25.11 3.22 44.55
CA PHE A 337 -25.19 2.02 45.37
C PHE A 337 -24.06 1.94 46.40
N ALA A 338 -22.79 2.11 45.95
CA ALA A 338 -21.62 2.08 46.83
C ALA A 338 -21.68 3.16 47.92
N TYR A 339 -22.16 4.35 47.58
CA TYR A 339 -22.34 5.46 48.53
C TYR A 339 -23.43 5.16 49.55
N SER A 340 -24.63 4.74 49.12
CA SER A 340 -25.76 4.43 50.01
C SER A 340 -25.42 3.26 50.94
N ALA A 341 -24.89 2.17 50.39
CA ALA A 341 -24.49 1.01 51.18
C ALA A 341 -23.43 1.37 52.24
N SER A 342 -22.48 2.24 51.89
CA SER A 342 -21.44 2.71 52.80
C SER A 342 -22.02 3.54 53.97
N HIS A 343 -22.99 4.42 53.65
CA HIS A 343 -23.67 5.22 54.66
C HIS A 343 -24.46 4.32 55.65
N ASP A 344 -25.23 3.37 55.12
CA ASP A 344 -26.09 2.51 55.89
C ASP A 344 -25.34 1.49 56.78
N LEU A 345 -24.12 1.13 56.35
CA LEU A 345 -23.22 0.29 57.14
C LEU A 345 -22.51 1.05 58.28
N ARG A 346 -22.23 2.37 58.11
CA ARG A 346 -21.54 3.15 59.16
C ARG A 346 -22.36 3.32 60.44
N ALA A 347 -23.69 3.48 60.36
CA ALA A 347 -24.54 3.73 61.49
C ALA A 347 -24.52 2.56 62.47
N PRO A 348 -24.78 1.30 62.05
CA PRO A 348 -24.72 0.16 62.99
C PRO A 348 -23.29 -0.09 63.52
N LEU A 349 -22.25 0.13 62.72
CA LEU A 349 -20.86 -0.03 63.18
C LEU A 349 -20.48 0.96 64.27
N ARG A 350 -20.94 2.21 64.19
CA ARG A 350 -20.77 3.22 65.25
C ARG A 350 -21.48 2.81 66.48
N GLY A 351 -22.72 2.23 66.39
CA GLY A 351 -23.47 1.70 67.53
C GLY A 351 -22.72 0.57 68.23
N ILE A 352 -22.25 -0.46 67.43
CA ILE A 352 -21.50 -1.59 67.99
C ILE A 352 -20.24 -1.10 68.71
N ARG A 353 -19.46 -0.21 68.10
CA ARG A 353 -18.27 0.35 68.72
C ARG A 353 -18.61 1.14 70.00
N GLY A 354 -19.59 2.06 69.93
CA GLY A 354 -19.97 2.91 71.05
C GLY A 354 -20.44 2.11 72.23
N PHE A 355 -21.28 1.09 72.04
CA PHE A 355 -21.72 0.23 73.16
C PHE A 355 -20.59 -0.64 73.72
N SER A 356 -19.71 -1.13 72.87
CA SER A 356 -18.54 -1.90 73.31
C SER A 356 -17.53 -1.03 74.07
N GLU A 357 -17.29 0.21 73.65
CA GLU A 357 -16.47 1.19 74.39
C GLU A 357 -17.09 1.58 75.71
N LEU A 358 -18.41 1.84 75.78
CA LEU A 358 -19.12 2.13 76.99
C LEU A 358 -19.02 0.99 78.01
N LEU A 359 -19.15 -0.26 77.58
CA LEU A 359 -19.01 -1.44 78.48
C LEU A 359 -17.57 -1.56 78.97
N LEU A 360 -16.56 -1.27 78.15
CA LEU A 360 -15.18 -1.27 78.62
C LEU A 360 -14.85 -0.14 79.55
N ASP A 361 -15.43 1.05 79.41
CA ASP A 361 -15.17 2.21 80.23
C ASP A 361 -15.90 2.16 81.54
N GLN A 362 -17.20 1.79 81.52
CA GLN A 362 -18.05 1.90 82.71
C GLN A 362 -18.23 0.58 83.52
N HIS A 363 -18.01 -0.56 82.86
CA HIS A 363 -18.24 -1.88 83.42
C HIS A 363 -17.04 -2.82 83.39
N ALA A 364 -15.83 -2.32 83.11
CA ALA A 364 -14.61 -3.14 83.03
C ALA A 364 -14.37 -4.00 84.27
N GLY A 365 -14.67 -3.46 85.48
CA GLY A 365 -14.47 -4.19 86.71
C GLY A 365 -15.50 -5.34 86.98
N GLN A 366 -16.58 -5.40 86.17
CA GLN A 366 -17.60 -6.48 86.22
C GLN A 366 -17.36 -7.55 85.16
N LEU A 367 -16.41 -7.34 84.24
CA LEU A 367 -16.04 -8.26 83.18
C LEU A 367 -14.76 -8.99 83.55
N ASP A 368 -14.73 -10.28 83.28
CA ASP A 368 -13.45 -11.04 83.30
C ASP A 368 -12.51 -10.63 82.18
N ALA A 369 -11.27 -11.12 82.19
CA ALA A 369 -10.27 -10.80 81.23
C ALA A 369 -10.68 -11.24 79.82
N GLU A 370 -11.42 -12.33 79.67
CA GLU A 370 -11.91 -12.84 78.36
C GLU A 370 -13.01 -11.91 77.81
N GLY A 371 -13.97 -11.48 78.62
CA GLY A 371 -15.03 -10.53 78.24
C GLY A 371 -14.45 -9.17 77.77
N GLN A 372 -13.45 -8.65 78.50
CA GLN A 372 -12.75 -7.43 78.08
C GLN A 372 -12.01 -7.62 76.76
N ASP A 373 -11.34 -8.77 76.52
CA ASP A 373 -10.69 -9.06 75.29
C ASP A 373 -11.67 -9.16 74.11
N LEU A 374 -12.81 -9.82 74.28
CA LEU A 374 -13.89 -9.92 73.32
C LEU A 374 -14.41 -8.55 72.88
N LEU A 375 -14.66 -7.63 73.87
CA LEU A 375 -15.08 -6.27 73.53
C LEU A 375 -14.02 -5.44 72.79
N ARG A 376 -12.72 -5.54 73.21
CA ARG A 376 -11.62 -4.89 72.46
C ARG A 376 -11.57 -5.41 71.06
N ARG A 377 -11.73 -6.70 70.83
CA ARG A 377 -11.78 -7.32 69.51
C ARG A 377 -12.97 -6.84 68.68
N ALA A 378 -14.16 -6.67 69.30
CA ALA A 378 -15.35 -6.10 68.68
C ALA A 378 -15.13 -4.64 68.26
N CYS A 379 -14.53 -3.80 69.10
CA CYS A 379 -14.17 -2.43 68.80
C CYS A 379 -13.18 -2.39 67.61
N ALA A 380 -12.12 -3.19 67.66
CA ALA A 380 -11.14 -3.27 66.60
C ALA A 380 -11.72 -3.76 65.24
N ALA A 381 -12.66 -4.72 65.27
CA ALA A 381 -13.39 -5.21 64.12
C ALA A 381 -14.27 -4.11 63.48
N SER A 382 -15.05 -3.40 64.33
CA SER A 382 -15.88 -2.28 63.87
C SER A 382 -15.07 -1.15 63.29
N GLN A 383 -13.91 -0.83 63.87
CA GLN A 383 -12.98 0.17 63.34
C GLN A 383 -12.39 -0.23 61.98
N ARG A 384 -11.97 -1.48 61.82
CA ARG A 384 -11.51 -2.03 60.54
C ARG A 384 -12.58 -1.93 59.47
N MET A 385 -13.84 -2.25 59.78
CA MET A 385 -14.94 -2.20 58.83
C MET A 385 -15.21 -0.75 58.37
N ASN A 386 -15.16 0.21 59.30
CA ASN A 386 -15.23 1.64 58.93
C ASN A 386 -14.11 2.06 57.97
N SER A 387 -12.87 1.64 58.24
CA SER A 387 -11.72 1.95 57.35
C SER A 387 -11.90 1.32 55.97
N LEU A 388 -12.42 0.09 55.85
CA LEU A 388 -12.74 -0.56 54.57
C LEU A 388 -13.81 0.21 53.79
N ILE A 389 -14.85 0.69 54.46
CA ILE A 389 -15.91 1.51 53.85
C ILE A 389 -15.32 2.83 53.32
N ASP A 390 -14.48 3.49 54.12
CA ASP A 390 -13.83 4.75 53.71
C ASP A 390 -12.93 4.56 52.50
N ASP A 391 -12.14 3.49 52.47
CA ASP A 391 -11.25 3.19 51.36
C ASP A 391 -12.02 2.79 50.09
N LEU A 392 -13.16 2.09 50.22
CA LEU A 392 -14.05 1.78 49.11
C LEU A 392 -14.63 3.06 48.48
N LEU A 393 -15.06 4.01 49.35
CA LEU A 393 -15.54 5.32 48.88
C LEU A 393 -14.43 6.15 48.18
N LYS A 394 -13.20 6.12 48.72
CA LYS A 394 -12.04 6.76 48.06
C LYS A 394 -11.80 6.14 46.68
N LEU A 395 -11.80 4.80 46.60
CA LEU A 395 -11.65 4.09 45.34
C LEU A 395 -12.73 4.47 44.32
N SER A 396 -14.00 4.59 44.74
CA SER A 396 -15.10 5.05 43.89
C SER A 396 -14.88 6.49 43.40
N ARG A 397 -14.52 7.43 44.29
CA ARG A 397 -14.34 8.86 43.98
C ARG A 397 -13.15 9.15 43.05
N VAL A 398 -12.05 8.41 43.20
CA VAL A 398 -10.88 8.52 42.35
C VAL A 398 -11.21 8.37 40.85
N GLY A 399 -12.35 7.77 40.50
CA GLY A 399 -12.81 7.61 39.12
C GLY A 399 -13.44 8.83 38.47
N ARG A 400 -13.89 9.85 39.18
CA ARG A 400 -14.89 10.83 38.73
C ARG A 400 -14.38 12.20 38.33
N SER A 401 -13.44 12.78 39.07
CA SER A 401 -13.00 14.18 38.81
C SER A 401 -12.13 14.24 37.57
N ASP A 402 -12.33 15.22 36.70
CA ASP A 402 -11.38 15.50 35.62
C ASP A 402 -9.98 15.71 36.20
N LEU A 403 -8.97 15.13 35.58
CA LEU A 403 -7.59 15.25 36.03
C LEU A 403 -7.14 16.70 35.88
N GLN A 404 -6.67 17.27 36.95
CA GLN A 404 -6.03 18.59 36.95
C GLN A 404 -4.56 18.42 36.62
N TRP A 405 -4.26 18.41 35.33
CA TRP A 405 -2.89 18.22 34.84
C TRP A 405 -2.03 19.42 35.17
N GLN A 406 -0.97 19.18 35.95
CA GLN A 406 0.06 20.18 36.24
C GLN A 406 1.43 19.53 36.40
N ARG A 407 2.48 20.33 36.41
CA ARG A 407 3.82 19.85 36.72
C ARG A 407 3.98 19.70 38.21
N VAL A 408 4.08 18.46 38.71
CA VAL A 408 4.11 18.10 40.13
C VAL A 408 5.55 17.77 40.53
N ASP A 409 6.00 18.31 41.65
CA ASP A 409 7.25 17.95 42.32
C ASP A 409 7.00 16.77 43.26
N LEU A 410 7.31 15.57 42.78
CA LEU A 410 7.09 14.32 43.53
C LEU A 410 8.02 14.20 44.75
N SER A 411 9.20 14.79 44.69
CA SER A 411 10.16 14.81 45.83
C SER A 411 9.56 15.58 47.01
N THR A 412 9.04 16.77 46.77
CA THR A 412 8.39 17.59 47.78
C THR A 412 7.18 16.92 48.38
N LEU A 413 6.37 16.24 47.55
CA LEU A 413 5.21 15.45 48.04
C LEU A 413 5.64 14.27 48.91
N ALA A 414 6.68 13.54 48.50
CA ALA A 414 7.21 12.41 49.25
C ALA A 414 7.79 12.85 50.61
N GLU A 415 8.52 13.98 50.61
CA GLU A 415 9.06 14.61 51.85
C GLU A 415 7.95 15.02 52.81
N SER A 416 6.86 15.60 52.31
CA SER A 416 5.68 15.96 53.12
C SER A 416 5.07 14.74 53.78
N VAL A 417 4.85 13.66 53.01
CA VAL A 417 4.31 12.38 53.57
C VAL A 417 5.29 11.77 54.57
N ALA A 418 6.57 11.80 54.29
CA ALA A 418 7.65 11.31 55.16
C ALA A 418 7.69 12.08 56.53
N ALA A 419 7.51 13.40 56.49
CA ALA A 419 7.44 14.23 57.69
C ALA A 419 6.23 13.86 58.58
N GLU A 420 5.05 13.63 57.99
CA GLU A 420 3.85 13.15 58.69
C GLU A 420 4.09 11.80 59.39
N LEU A 421 4.74 10.85 58.70
CA LEU A 421 5.06 9.53 59.26
C LEU A 421 6.07 9.62 60.42
N ARG A 422 7.09 10.45 60.31
CA ARG A 422 8.05 10.69 61.38
C ARG A 422 7.41 11.37 62.62
N GLN A 423 6.49 12.31 62.40
CA GLN A 423 5.77 12.96 63.48
C GLN A 423 4.86 11.98 64.23
N ALA A 424 4.29 10.98 63.54
CA ALA A 424 3.44 9.96 64.17
C ALA A 424 4.26 8.95 64.99
N GLU A 425 5.49 8.64 64.64
CA GLU A 425 6.40 7.70 65.33
C GLU A 425 7.82 8.31 65.51
N PRO A 426 8.00 9.29 66.43
CA PRO A 426 9.26 10.03 66.57
C PRO A 426 10.48 9.19 66.96
N GLU A 427 10.25 8.16 67.76
CA GLU A 427 11.28 7.26 68.31
C GLU A 427 11.81 6.24 67.28
N ARG A 428 11.18 6.17 66.10
CA ARG A 428 11.54 5.15 65.13
C ARG A 428 12.76 5.50 64.32
N ALA A 429 13.83 4.74 64.48
CA ALA A 429 15.05 4.88 63.70
C ALA A 429 14.82 4.28 62.29
N LEU A 430 14.85 5.14 61.24
CA LEU A 430 14.64 4.74 59.86
C LEU A 430 15.49 5.59 58.94
N ASP A 431 16.21 4.93 58.02
CA ASP A 431 16.94 5.57 56.93
C ASP A 431 15.97 5.79 55.73
N LEU A 432 15.57 7.04 55.52
CA LEU A 432 14.67 7.43 54.44
C LEU A 432 15.41 8.30 53.43
N LEU A 433 15.54 7.75 52.21
CA LEU A 433 16.21 8.38 51.08
C LEU A 433 15.16 8.82 50.07
N ILE A 434 15.10 10.12 49.77
CA ILE A 434 14.23 10.67 48.73
C ILE A 434 15.15 11.36 47.73
N THR A 435 15.13 10.90 46.46
CA THR A 435 15.87 11.52 45.37
C THR A 435 15.29 12.90 45.06
N PRO A 436 16.10 13.97 45.11
CA PRO A 436 15.61 15.31 44.90
C PRO A 436 15.26 15.60 43.42
N ASN A 437 14.40 16.61 43.20
CA ASN A 437 14.01 17.12 41.89
C ASN A 437 13.30 16.11 40.95
N LEU A 438 12.62 15.11 41.51
CA LEU A 438 11.77 14.21 40.72
C LEU A 438 10.47 14.94 40.38
N ARG A 439 10.21 15.10 39.09
CA ARG A 439 9.02 15.80 38.61
C ARG A 439 8.26 14.95 37.60
N ALA A 440 6.94 15.08 37.59
CA ALA A 440 6.07 14.43 36.63
C ALA A 440 4.90 15.35 36.26
N SER A 441 4.23 15.01 35.16
CA SER A 441 2.95 15.62 34.79
C SER A 441 1.80 14.81 35.41
N GLY A 442 0.88 15.48 36.09
CA GLY A 442 -0.27 14.79 36.66
C GLY A 442 -1.09 15.67 37.61
N ASP A 443 -2.07 15.04 38.28
CA ASP A 443 -2.90 15.64 39.30
C ASP A 443 -2.21 15.51 40.68
N GLU A 444 -1.79 16.63 41.24
CA GLU A 444 -1.03 16.69 42.48
C GLU A 444 -1.74 15.99 43.65
N HIS A 445 -3.06 16.19 43.78
CA HIS A 445 -3.85 15.59 44.87
C HIS A 445 -3.86 14.05 44.72
N LEU A 446 -4.09 13.55 43.54
CA LEU A 446 -4.09 12.11 43.27
C LEU A 446 -2.71 11.48 43.41
N LEU A 447 -1.65 12.15 42.93
CA LEU A 447 -0.28 11.68 43.08
C LEU A 447 0.20 11.70 44.53
N ARG A 448 -0.29 12.64 45.36
CA ARG A 448 -0.09 12.60 46.82
C ARG A 448 -0.70 11.33 47.41
N ILE A 449 -1.92 10.94 47.00
CA ILE A 449 -2.55 9.69 47.45
C ILE A 449 -1.73 8.46 47.07
N VAL A 450 -1.12 8.45 45.87
CA VAL A 450 -0.21 7.37 45.44
C VAL A 450 0.97 7.26 46.37
N LEU A 451 1.69 8.36 46.61
CA LEU A 451 2.87 8.40 47.47
C LEU A 451 2.53 8.07 48.92
N ASP A 452 1.40 8.57 49.45
CA ASP A 452 0.94 8.26 50.80
C ASP A 452 0.72 6.74 50.94
N ASN A 453 0.03 6.09 50.01
CA ASN A 453 -0.20 4.64 50.05
C ASN A 453 1.10 3.84 49.97
N LEU A 454 1.99 4.18 49.06
CA LEU A 454 3.24 3.45 48.86
C LEU A 454 4.21 3.64 50.05
N LEU A 455 4.41 4.88 50.50
CA LEU A 455 5.31 5.18 51.62
C LEU A 455 4.80 4.63 52.93
N ARG A 456 3.47 4.70 53.23
CA ARG A 456 2.87 4.07 54.40
C ARG A 456 3.00 2.54 54.36
N ASN A 457 2.89 1.92 53.23
CA ASN A 457 3.16 0.50 53.05
C ASN A 457 4.62 0.16 53.36
N ALA A 458 5.57 0.88 52.79
CA ALA A 458 7.00 0.71 53.05
C ALA A 458 7.31 0.93 54.55
N TRP A 459 6.73 1.98 55.17
CA TRP A 459 6.84 2.25 56.60
C TRP A 459 6.33 1.09 57.42
N LYS A 460 5.15 0.60 57.16
CA LYS A 460 4.53 -0.50 57.87
C LYS A 460 5.30 -1.80 57.78
N PHE A 461 5.72 -2.21 56.57
CA PHE A 461 6.36 -3.50 56.34
C PHE A 461 7.84 -3.57 56.78
N THR A 462 8.42 -2.43 57.18
CA THR A 462 9.78 -2.34 57.73
C THR A 462 9.77 -2.26 59.27
N CYS A 463 8.60 -2.36 59.98
CA CYS A 463 8.53 -2.14 61.41
C CYS A 463 9.33 -3.13 62.27
N HIS A 464 9.65 -4.30 61.75
CA HIS A 464 10.46 -5.33 62.44
C HIS A 464 11.93 -5.34 62.00
N GLN A 465 12.34 -4.44 61.11
CA GLN A 465 13.70 -4.36 60.66
C GLN A 465 14.60 -3.56 61.64
N PRO A 466 15.73 -4.14 62.09
CA PRO A 466 16.66 -3.44 63.00
C PRO A 466 17.23 -2.15 62.39
N ARG A 467 17.36 -2.12 61.06
CA ARG A 467 17.80 -0.96 60.27
C ARG A 467 16.85 -0.77 59.12
N ALA A 468 15.70 -0.20 59.40
CA ALA A 468 14.71 0.06 58.37
C ALA A 468 15.22 1.07 57.37
N ARG A 469 15.03 0.77 56.07
CA ARG A 469 15.42 1.65 54.96
C ARG A 469 14.27 1.73 53.95
N ILE A 470 13.92 2.95 53.58
CA ILE A 470 12.93 3.25 52.56
C ILE A 470 13.57 4.21 51.58
N GLU A 471 13.38 3.97 50.29
CA GLU A 471 13.92 4.78 49.21
C GLU A 471 12.82 5.14 48.21
N PHE A 472 12.70 6.44 47.89
CA PHE A 472 11.90 6.91 46.76
C PHE A 472 12.81 7.51 45.70
N GLY A 473 12.71 7.03 44.47
CA GLY A 473 13.61 7.41 43.41
C GLY A 473 13.06 7.18 42.01
N PHE A 474 13.93 7.33 41.02
CA PHE A 474 13.65 7.08 39.61
C PHE A 474 14.70 6.12 39.06
N SER A 475 14.28 5.13 38.28
CA SER A 475 15.15 4.20 37.55
C SER A 475 14.96 4.40 36.05
N ALA A 476 16.05 4.51 35.31
CA ALA A 476 16.02 4.60 33.85
C ALA A 476 15.98 3.21 33.19
N GLU A 477 16.41 2.17 33.89
CA GLU A 477 16.52 0.81 33.35
C GLU A 477 15.75 -0.21 34.23
N PRO A 478 15.15 -1.26 33.64
CA PRO A 478 15.00 -1.56 32.21
C PRO A 478 13.93 -0.70 31.51
N GLU A 479 13.13 0.04 32.25
CA GLU A 479 12.07 0.94 31.82
C GLU A 479 12.04 2.16 32.75
N PRO A 480 11.97 3.40 32.21
CA PRO A 480 11.88 4.61 33.02
C PRO A 480 10.67 4.56 33.96
N ALA A 481 10.92 4.55 35.26
CA ALA A 481 9.86 4.47 36.27
C ALA A 481 10.27 5.10 37.59
N PHE A 482 9.31 5.70 38.28
CA PHE A 482 9.43 6.03 39.68
C PHE A 482 9.29 4.77 40.55
N PHE A 483 10.00 4.72 41.65
CA PHE A 483 9.91 3.58 42.55
C PHE A 483 9.89 3.97 44.02
N VAL A 484 9.20 3.17 44.81
CA VAL A 484 9.32 3.14 46.27
C VAL A 484 9.85 1.76 46.64
N ARG A 485 11.02 1.74 47.28
CA ARG A 485 11.72 0.51 47.72
C ARG A 485 11.81 0.48 49.22
N ASP A 486 11.60 -0.68 49.81
CA ASP A 486 11.81 -0.96 51.22
C ASP A 486 12.63 -2.22 51.44
N ASN A 487 13.27 -2.36 52.62
CA ASN A 487 13.98 -3.55 53.05
C ASN A 487 13.18 -4.38 54.07
N GLY A 488 11.86 -4.33 53.95
CA GLY A 488 10.92 -5.00 54.89
C GLY A 488 10.79 -6.50 54.62
N VAL A 489 9.63 -7.06 55.03
CA VAL A 489 9.34 -8.49 54.93
C VAL A 489 9.23 -9.01 53.48
N GLY A 490 9.05 -8.12 52.52
CA GLY A 490 8.89 -8.50 51.09
C GLY A 490 7.67 -9.40 50.86
N PHE A 491 7.66 -10.07 49.70
CA PHE A 491 6.61 -11.02 49.32
C PHE A 491 7.06 -12.00 48.27
N ASP A 492 6.33 -13.12 48.09
CA ASP A 492 6.58 -14.09 47.03
C ASP A 492 6.00 -13.58 45.70
N MET A 493 6.81 -13.51 44.67
CA MET A 493 6.44 -13.07 43.31
C MET A 493 5.34 -13.95 42.68
N ALA A 494 5.14 -15.18 43.10
CA ALA A 494 4.03 -16.01 42.63
C ALA A 494 2.65 -15.36 42.95
N HIS A 495 2.60 -14.46 43.92
CA HIS A 495 1.40 -13.74 44.32
C HIS A 495 1.36 -12.29 43.83
N ALA A 496 2.35 -11.82 43.10
CA ALA A 496 2.45 -10.43 42.61
C ALA A 496 1.21 -9.97 41.83
N GLY A 497 0.61 -10.85 41.02
CA GLY A 497 -0.60 -10.54 40.24
C GLY A 497 -1.83 -10.20 41.06
N LYS A 498 -1.85 -10.55 42.38
CA LYS A 498 -2.96 -10.26 43.29
C LYS A 498 -2.78 -8.97 44.09
N LEU A 499 -1.57 -8.38 44.08
CA LEU A 499 -1.24 -7.22 44.95
C LEU A 499 -2.14 -6.00 44.76
N PHE A 500 -2.57 -5.76 43.52
CA PHE A 500 -3.39 -4.60 43.13
C PHE A 500 -4.89 -4.90 43.14
N GLY A 501 -5.29 -6.12 43.53
CA GLY A 501 -6.69 -6.48 43.66
C GLY A 501 -7.33 -5.83 44.93
N VAL A 502 -8.61 -5.47 44.85
CA VAL A 502 -9.36 -4.92 45.98
C VAL A 502 -9.50 -5.99 47.06
N PHE A 503 -9.23 -5.64 48.33
CA PHE A 503 -9.26 -6.52 49.52
C PHE A 503 -8.21 -7.66 49.49
N GLN A 504 -7.24 -7.60 48.58
CA GLN A 504 -6.16 -8.59 48.52
C GLN A 504 -5.03 -8.26 49.51
N ARG A 505 -4.53 -9.29 50.22
CA ARG A 505 -3.47 -9.17 51.22
C ARG A 505 -2.57 -10.41 51.13
N LEU A 506 -1.27 -10.21 51.26
CA LEU A 506 -0.28 -11.30 51.25
C LEU A 506 0.21 -11.66 52.68
N HIS A 507 0.06 -10.73 53.64
CA HIS A 507 0.44 -10.93 55.04
C HIS A 507 -0.81 -10.96 55.95
N SER A 508 -0.71 -11.64 57.11
CA SER A 508 -1.81 -11.78 58.07
C SER A 508 -2.17 -10.44 58.70
N ILE A 509 -3.44 -10.33 59.20
CA ILE A 509 -3.92 -9.15 59.92
C ILE A 509 -3.18 -8.95 61.23
N SER A 510 -2.78 -10.06 61.88
CA SER A 510 -2.04 -10.05 63.15
C SER A 510 -0.62 -9.51 63.03
N GLU A 511 0.00 -9.66 61.87
CA GLU A 511 1.36 -9.20 61.62
C GLU A 511 1.38 -7.74 61.13
N PHE A 512 0.51 -7.39 60.17
CA PHE A 512 0.49 -6.05 59.59
C PHE A 512 -0.94 -5.54 59.41
N PRO A 513 -1.32 -4.44 60.05
CA PRO A 513 -2.67 -3.88 59.93
C PRO A 513 -2.88 -3.28 58.53
N GLY A 514 -4.15 -3.34 58.03
CA GLY A 514 -4.52 -2.68 56.77
C GLY A 514 -5.73 -3.30 56.11
N THR A 515 -6.32 -2.57 55.13
CA THR A 515 -7.59 -2.89 54.46
C THR A 515 -7.41 -3.72 53.17
N GLY A 516 -6.25 -3.71 52.56
CA GLY A 516 -6.00 -4.33 51.24
C GLY A 516 -6.56 -3.53 50.04
N VAL A 517 -6.91 -2.26 50.23
CA VAL A 517 -7.47 -1.40 49.18
C VAL A 517 -6.44 -0.39 48.66
N GLY A 518 -5.44 -0.04 49.46
CA GLY A 518 -4.48 1.03 49.12
C GLY A 518 -3.76 0.84 47.79
N LEU A 519 -3.28 -0.38 47.46
CA LEU A 519 -2.62 -0.65 46.20
C LEU A 519 -3.59 -0.65 45.02
N ALA A 520 -4.85 -1.01 45.19
CA ALA A 520 -5.89 -0.88 44.18
C ALA A 520 -6.18 0.61 43.84
N ILE A 521 -6.13 1.49 44.87
CA ILE A 521 -6.22 2.95 44.67
C ILE A 521 -5.03 3.44 43.86
N VAL A 522 -3.82 3.01 44.21
CA VAL A 522 -2.59 3.36 43.47
C VAL A 522 -2.73 2.95 41.98
N GLN A 523 -3.11 1.71 41.72
CA GLN A 523 -3.30 1.23 40.35
C GLN A 523 -4.33 2.06 39.59
N ARG A 524 -5.47 2.36 40.20
CA ARG A 524 -6.54 3.14 39.55
C ARG A 524 -6.09 4.57 39.24
N ILE A 525 -5.33 5.21 40.14
CA ILE A 525 -4.78 6.55 39.89
C ILE A 525 -3.77 6.53 38.79
N ILE A 526 -2.82 5.60 38.80
CA ILE A 526 -1.76 5.53 37.79
C ILE A 526 -2.34 5.20 36.40
N LEU A 527 -3.31 4.28 36.29
CA LEU A 527 -4.01 3.99 35.02
C LEU A 527 -4.77 5.21 34.48
N ARG A 528 -5.38 6.03 35.35
CA ARG A 528 -6.01 7.30 34.96
C ARG A 528 -5.00 8.29 34.40
N HIS A 529 -3.78 8.30 34.92
CA HIS A 529 -2.67 9.08 34.40
C HIS A 529 -2.00 8.44 33.15
N ARG A 530 -2.64 7.39 32.56
CA ARG A 530 -2.10 6.64 31.42
C ARG A 530 -0.75 5.97 31.72
N GLY A 531 -0.44 5.79 33.00
CA GLY A 531 0.75 5.10 33.47
C GLY A 531 0.51 3.61 33.72
N ARG A 532 1.55 2.95 34.18
CA ARG A 532 1.58 1.53 34.55
C ARG A 532 2.15 1.39 35.98
N VAL A 533 1.71 0.40 36.74
CA VAL A 533 2.22 0.09 38.08
C VAL A 533 2.51 -1.40 38.20
N TRP A 534 3.62 -1.75 38.83
CA TRP A 534 4.02 -3.14 39.10
C TRP A 534 4.88 -3.19 40.36
N ALA A 535 5.19 -4.39 40.82
CA ALA A 535 6.02 -4.59 42.01
C ALA A 535 6.98 -5.76 41.81
N ALA A 536 8.12 -5.69 42.47
CA ALA A 536 9.09 -6.75 42.63
C ALA A 536 9.38 -6.92 44.12
N GLY A 537 9.48 -8.17 44.61
CA GLY A 537 9.76 -8.46 46.01
C GLY A 537 10.45 -9.79 46.20
N VAL A 538 11.17 -9.91 47.31
CA VAL A 538 11.78 -11.15 47.77
C VAL A 538 11.48 -11.30 49.25
N VAL A 539 10.99 -12.47 49.66
CA VAL A 539 10.64 -12.74 51.08
C VAL A 539 11.83 -12.44 51.99
N ASN A 540 11.60 -11.64 53.01
CA ASN A 540 12.58 -11.13 54.01
C ASN A 540 13.74 -10.29 53.45
N GLN A 541 13.63 -9.78 52.20
CA GLN A 541 14.62 -8.90 51.59
C GLN A 541 14.03 -7.57 51.15
N GLY A 542 12.71 -7.40 51.28
CA GLY A 542 12.00 -6.18 50.95
C GLY A 542 11.21 -6.22 49.65
N ALA A 543 10.63 -5.09 49.30
CA ALA A 543 9.80 -4.89 48.11
C ALA A 543 10.16 -3.58 47.40
N THR A 544 9.87 -3.57 46.11
CA THR A 544 9.96 -2.35 45.28
C THR A 544 8.69 -2.22 44.46
N PHE A 545 8.00 -1.11 44.62
CA PHE A 545 6.82 -0.76 43.82
C PHE A 545 7.22 0.29 42.79
N TYR A 546 6.95 0.00 41.53
CA TYR A 546 7.28 0.86 40.39
C TYR A 546 6.00 1.44 39.80
N PHE A 547 6.09 2.69 39.30
CA PHE A 547 5.02 3.27 38.51
C PHE A 547 5.58 4.23 37.45
N THR A 548 4.88 4.30 36.31
CA THR A 548 5.19 5.28 35.25
C THR A 548 4.15 6.38 35.24
N LEU A 549 4.59 7.56 34.79
CA LEU A 549 3.72 8.70 34.50
C LEU A 549 4.15 9.25 33.11
N PRO A 550 3.23 9.84 32.33
CA PRO A 550 3.58 10.41 31.04
C PRO A 550 4.61 11.51 31.18
N GLU A 551 5.56 11.57 30.23
CA GLU A 551 6.53 12.65 30.15
C GLU A 551 5.84 13.98 29.79
N THR A 552 6.42 15.09 30.25
CA THR A 552 5.93 16.47 30.06
C THR A 552 5.80 16.92 28.61
N ARG A 553 6.19 16.09 27.60
CA ARG A 553 6.19 16.46 26.18
C ARG A 553 4.84 16.34 25.47
N ASP A 554 3.85 15.66 26.04
CA ASP A 554 2.59 15.35 25.34
C ASP A 554 1.46 16.40 25.54
N PHE A 555 1.73 17.56 26.15
CA PHE A 555 0.71 18.56 26.46
C PHE A 555 1.01 19.98 25.96
N GLU A 556 1.80 20.12 24.89
CA GLU A 556 1.76 21.32 24.06
C GLU A 556 0.75 21.07 22.92
N LEU A 557 -0.52 21.32 23.21
CA LEU A 557 -1.60 21.54 22.23
C LEU A 557 -2.43 22.71 22.69
#